data_05cee8f41440b25e711da300b0ced3c6
#
_entry.id   05cee8f41440b25e711da300b0ced3c6
#
_cell.length_a   1.000
_cell.length_b   1.000
_cell.length_c   1.000
_cell.angle_alpha   90.00
_cell.angle_beta   90.00
_cell.angle_gamma   90.00
#
_symmetry.space_group_name_H-M   'P 1'
#
loop_
_entity.id
_entity.type
_entity.pdbx_description
1 polymer ?
#
loop_
_entity_poly.entity_id
_entity_poly.type
_entity_poly.pdbx_seq_one_letter_code
_entity_poly.pdbx_strand_id
1 'polypeptide(L)'
;MNQVAFILDNTTLYWYSIVLALAVTAGVCFFMACCSHAGLGLPWAAASALMALFLSLVLSRLVFWYCRADSFRSLGQALTTPSSASLALAGAFLGCGLTALVLGRFAGGTLKLLDCMSVAGACAICLGRLGNFFTSADRGQILTEMTFLPWSYPVVNATSGELEYRLATFLFQAVIAGLLFIVLSYLFFSPRTRKYLSDGKLTLLFAMVYGASQVILDSTRYDSLYLRSNGFVSMVQILAAVALGVSIILCAIGAVKKCGLKKWMILVWVVIAGLFGVAGYMEYYVQRHSRLAFFAYDIMEHCLVVILVLGICLWKLSLHEPAQTETD
;
A
#
# COMPACT_ATOMS: atom_id res chain seq x y z
N MET A 1 -10.66 -11.52 -22.19
CA MET A 1 -11.46 -10.32 -21.90
C MET A 1 -11.05 -9.20 -22.82
N ASN A 2 -12.01 -8.40 -23.31
CA ASN A 2 -11.69 -7.26 -24.17
C ASN A 2 -11.05 -6.15 -23.30
N GLN A 3 -9.77 -5.86 -23.54
CA GLN A 3 -9.02 -4.84 -22.78
C GLN A 3 -9.35 -3.42 -23.28
N VAL A 4 -9.77 -3.33 -24.55
CA VAL A 4 -10.10 -2.08 -25.22
C VAL A 4 -11.52 -1.68 -24.90
N ALA A 5 -11.69 -0.45 -24.39
CA ALA A 5 -13.01 0.14 -24.10
C ALA A 5 -13.57 0.82 -25.36
N PHE A 6 -12.81 1.74 -25.93
CA PHE A 6 -13.21 2.54 -27.08
C PHE A 6 -12.00 2.79 -27.99
N ILE A 7 -12.26 2.92 -29.29
CA ILE A 7 -11.30 3.42 -30.27
C ILE A 7 -11.84 4.74 -30.79
N LEU A 8 -11.15 5.82 -30.49
CA LEU A 8 -11.47 7.18 -30.93
C LEU A 8 -10.37 7.61 -31.91
N ASP A 9 -10.71 7.63 -33.19
CA ASP A 9 -9.77 7.92 -34.29
C ASP A 9 -8.48 7.07 -34.19
N ASN A 10 -7.36 7.69 -33.81
CA ASN A 10 -6.06 7.05 -33.68
C ASN A 10 -5.69 6.70 -32.22
N THR A 11 -6.57 6.89 -31.24
CA THR A 11 -6.31 6.63 -29.81
C THR A 11 -7.15 5.48 -29.31
N THR A 12 -6.48 4.47 -28.73
CA THR A 12 -7.14 3.34 -28.09
C THR A 12 -7.28 3.60 -26.61
N LEU A 13 -8.50 3.67 -26.10
CA LEU A 13 -8.78 3.81 -24.67
C LEU A 13 -9.03 2.43 -24.05
N TYR A 14 -8.33 2.14 -22.97
CA TYR A 14 -8.40 0.86 -22.26
C TYR A 14 -9.31 0.98 -21.02
N TRP A 15 -10.06 -0.07 -20.71
CA TRP A 15 -10.87 -0.14 -19.48
C TRP A 15 -10.06 0.12 -18.22
N TYR A 16 -8.83 -0.38 -18.17
CA TYR A 16 -7.91 -0.11 -17.06
C TYR A 16 -7.72 1.39 -16.81
N SER A 17 -7.52 2.17 -17.88
CA SER A 17 -7.30 3.62 -17.76
C SER A 17 -8.54 4.35 -17.24
N ILE A 18 -9.74 3.90 -17.62
CA ILE A 18 -11.00 4.46 -17.14
C ILE A 18 -11.16 4.18 -15.64
N VAL A 19 -10.97 2.93 -15.22
CA VAL A 19 -11.07 2.55 -13.80
C VAL A 19 -10.02 3.27 -12.96
N LEU A 20 -8.79 3.41 -13.47
CA LEU A 20 -7.72 4.15 -12.79
C LEU A 20 -8.09 5.64 -12.64
N ALA A 21 -8.62 6.27 -13.68
CA ALA A 21 -9.07 7.67 -13.62
C ALA A 21 -10.19 7.85 -12.59
N LEU A 22 -11.17 6.94 -12.57
CA LEU A 22 -12.24 6.93 -11.55
C LEU A 22 -11.68 6.74 -10.14
N ALA A 23 -10.72 5.84 -9.95
CA ALA A 23 -10.06 5.60 -8.66
C ALA A 23 -9.33 6.84 -8.14
N VAL A 24 -8.58 7.52 -9.02
CA VAL A 24 -7.88 8.76 -8.69
C VAL A 24 -8.89 9.87 -8.35
N THR A 25 -9.92 10.04 -9.16
CA THR A 25 -10.97 11.04 -8.91
C THR A 25 -11.68 10.79 -7.58
N ALA A 26 -12.09 9.55 -7.30
CA ALA A 26 -12.71 9.18 -6.03
C ALA A 26 -11.76 9.45 -4.86
N GLY A 27 -10.47 9.09 -4.99
CA GLY A 27 -9.45 9.38 -4.00
C GLY A 27 -9.29 10.86 -3.71
N VAL A 28 -9.24 11.71 -4.75
CA VAL A 28 -9.14 13.17 -4.59
C VAL A 28 -10.40 13.73 -3.94
N CYS A 29 -11.59 13.34 -4.38
CA CYS A 29 -12.85 13.79 -3.77
C CYS A 29 -12.90 13.41 -2.28
N PHE A 30 -12.51 12.18 -1.95
CA PHE A 30 -12.50 11.72 -0.57
C PHE A 30 -11.42 12.41 0.28
N PHE A 31 -10.26 12.68 -0.31
CA PHE A 31 -9.21 13.48 0.32
C PHE A 31 -9.70 14.88 0.67
N MET A 32 -10.38 15.57 -0.26
CA MET A 32 -10.95 16.89 -0.02
C MET A 32 -12.00 16.86 1.11
N ALA A 33 -12.85 15.83 1.13
CA ALA A 33 -13.83 15.62 2.21
C ALA A 33 -13.13 15.41 3.57
N CYS A 34 -12.07 14.60 3.62
CA CYS A 34 -11.26 14.41 4.83
C CYS A 34 -10.61 15.72 5.30
N CYS A 35 -10.02 16.49 4.40
CA CYS A 35 -9.40 17.77 4.71
C CYS A 35 -10.43 18.76 5.27
N SER A 36 -11.61 18.88 4.64
CA SER A 36 -12.70 19.71 5.12
C SER A 36 -13.16 19.30 6.52
N HIS A 37 -13.37 18.00 6.76
CA HIS A 37 -13.75 17.47 8.09
C HIS A 37 -12.67 17.72 9.15
N ALA A 38 -11.39 17.64 8.78
CA ALA A 38 -10.27 17.91 9.65
C ALA A 38 -10.03 19.42 9.92
N GLY A 39 -10.79 20.30 9.27
CA GLY A 39 -10.61 21.76 9.40
C GLY A 39 -9.35 22.28 8.70
N LEU A 40 -8.85 21.56 7.69
CA LEU A 40 -7.73 22.05 6.87
C LEU A 40 -8.26 23.05 5.83
N GLY A 41 -7.52 24.14 5.62
CA GLY A 41 -7.90 25.17 4.66
C GLY A 41 -8.05 24.61 3.25
N LEU A 42 -9.21 24.87 2.60
CA LEU A 42 -9.53 24.35 1.27
C LEU A 42 -8.46 24.68 0.21
N PRO A 43 -7.87 25.89 0.14
CA PRO A 43 -6.81 26.18 -0.84
C PRO A 43 -5.58 25.30 -0.67
N TRP A 44 -5.17 25.04 0.57
CA TRP A 44 -4.02 24.18 0.88
C TRP A 44 -4.32 22.70 0.62
N ALA A 45 -5.55 22.27 0.88
CA ALA A 45 -6.00 20.92 0.53
C ALA A 45 -5.95 20.71 -0.99
N ALA A 46 -6.47 21.66 -1.77
CA ALA A 46 -6.43 21.60 -3.23
C ALA A 46 -4.99 21.63 -3.77
N ALA A 47 -4.13 22.52 -3.26
CA ALA A 47 -2.71 22.55 -3.60
C ALA A 47 -2.00 21.23 -3.27
N SER A 48 -2.34 20.62 -2.11
CA SER A 48 -1.78 19.33 -1.71
C SER A 48 -2.26 18.20 -2.61
N ALA A 49 -3.53 18.20 -3.05
CA ALA A 49 -4.05 17.22 -3.99
C ALA A 49 -3.31 17.29 -5.35
N LEU A 50 -3.18 18.50 -5.92
CA LEU A 50 -2.49 18.72 -7.19
C LEU A 50 -1.00 18.34 -7.10
N MET A 51 -0.33 18.76 -6.04
CA MET A 51 1.08 18.43 -5.82
C MET A 51 1.28 16.93 -5.60
N ALA A 52 0.41 16.27 -4.84
CA ALA A 52 0.46 14.84 -4.62
C ALA A 52 0.25 14.06 -5.93
N LEU A 53 -0.71 14.46 -6.77
CA LEU A 53 -0.93 13.83 -8.08
C LEU A 53 0.31 13.99 -8.98
N PHE A 54 0.86 15.19 -9.08
CA PHE A 54 2.04 15.46 -9.89
C PHE A 54 3.26 14.67 -9.41
N LEU A 55 3.60 14.78 -8.12
CA LEU A 55 4.75 14.07 -7.55
C LEU A 55 4.56 12.56 -7.58
N SER A 56 3.36 12.06 -7.32
CA SER A 56 3.06 10.64 -7.42
C SER A 56 3.27 10.11 -8.83
N LEU A 57 2.84 10.84 -9.85
CA LEU A 57 3.05 10.45 -11.25
C LEU A 57 4.54 10.43 -11.59
N VAL A 58 5.27 11.50 -11.30
CA VAL A 58 6.71 11.63 -11.61
C VAL A 58 7.51 10.55 -10.86
N LEU A 59 7.31 10.41 -9.54
CA LEU A 59 8.05 9.45 -8.74
C LEU A 59 7.68 7.99 -9.05
N SER A 60 6.42 7.72 -9.41
CA SER A 60 6.04 6.38 -9.89
C SER A 60 6.78 6.00 -11.17
N ARG A 61 6.96 6.95 -12.09
CA ARG A 61 7.75 6.75 -13.31
C ARG A 61 9.23 6.58 -13.02
N LEU A 62 9.78 7.39 -12.12
CA LEU A 62 11.20 7.31 -11.73
C LEU A 62 11.53 5.98 -11.06
N VAL A 63 10.67 5.51 -10.12
CA VAL A 63 10.85 4.21 -9.46
C VAL A 63 10.75 3.07 -10.49
N PHE A 64 9.78 3.13 -11.39
CA PHE A 64 9.65 2.13 -12.45
C PHE A 64 10.89 2.11 -13.35
N TRP A 65 11.35 3.27 -13.81
CA TRP A 65 12.58 3.40 -14.61
C TRP A 65 13.79 2.84 -13.88
N TYR A 66 13.95 3.14 -12.60
CA TYR A 66 15.06 2.63 -11.82
C TYR A 66 15.09 1.09 -11.76
N CYS A 67 13.93 0.48 -11.56
CA CYS A 67 13.81 -0.99 -11.50
C CYS A 67 13.94 -1.67 -12.88
N ARG A 68 13.58 -0.99 -13.96
CA ARG A 68 13.55 -1.50 -15.34
C ARG A 68 14.37 -0.64 -16.31
N ALA A 69 15.52 -0.15 -15.85
CA ALA A 69 16.34 0.77 -16.64
C ALA A 69 16.76 0.20 -18.01
N ASP A 70 16.96 -1.11 -18.09
CA ASP A 70 17.34 -1.80 -19.34
C ASP A 70 16.21 -1.80 -20.40
N SER A 71 14.98 -1.51 -20.00
CA SER A 71 13.83 -1.39 -20.91
C SER A 71 13.72 -0.03 -21.61
N PHE A 72 14.56 0.94 -21.22
CA PHE A 72 14.51 2.32 -21.75
C PHE A 72 15.88 2.79 -22.21
N ARG A 73 15.91 3.50 -23.35
CA ARG A 73 17.17 4.08 -23.87
C ARG A 73 17.63 5.32 -23.08
N SER A 74 16.68 6.03 -22.44
CA SER A 74 16.97 7.24 -21.67
C SER A 74 15.90 7.51 -20.61
N LEU A 75 16.24 8.30 -19.59
CA LEU A 75 15.28 8.81 -18.59
C LEU A 75 14.14 9.61 -19.25
N GLY A 76 14.47 10.44 -20.27
CA GLY A 76 13.45 11.20 -20.99
C GLY A 76 12.42 10.29 -21.66
N GLN A 77 12.84 9.20 -22.29
CA GLN A 77 11.94 8.21 -22.85
C GLN A 77 11.07 7.56 -21.76
N ALA A 78 11.64 7.19 -20.63
CA ALA A 78 10.89 6.58 -19.53
C ALA A 78 9.78 7.51 -19.01
N LEU A 79 10.01 8.81 -18.95
CA LEU A 79 9.04 9.79 -18.47
C LEU A 79 7.95 10.11 -19.50
N THR A 80 8.27 10.09 -20.80
CA THR A 80 7.36 10.55 -21.87
C THR A 80 6.61 9.42 -22.58
N THR A 81 7.12 8.19 -22.56
CA THR A 81 6.47 7.07 -23.26
C THR A 81 5.24 6.60 -22.47
N PRO A 82 4.02 6.77 -23.01
CA PRO A 82 2.83 6.26 -22.34
C PRO A 82 2.81 4.73 -22.44
N SER A 83 2.96 4.05 -21.32
CA SER A 83 2.68 2.63 -21.23
C SER A 83 1.85 2.33 -19.99
N SER A 84 0.82 1.52 -20.15
CA SER A 84 -0.14 1.19 -19.09
C SER A 84 0.47 0.47 -17.88
N ALA A 85 1.61 -0.20 -18.07
CA ALA A 85 2.27 -1.02 -17.04
C ALA A 85 3.45 -0.31 -16.35
N SER A 86 3.68 0.97 -16.56
CA SER A 86 4.92 1.67 -16.17
C SER A 86 4.78 2.60 -14.96
N LEU A 87 3.81 2.33 -14.07
CA LEU A 87 3.63 3.09 -12.83
C LEU A 87 3.89 2.18 -11.62
N ALA A 88 4.84 2.60 -10.78
CA ALA A 88 5.12 1.91 -9.52
C ALA A 88 4.35 2.57 -8.37
N LEU A 89 3.47 1.84 -7.70
CA LEU A 89 2.68 2.35 -6.55
C LEU A 89 3.59 2.88 -5.42
N ALA A 90 4.77 2.30 -5.26
CA ALA A 90 5.80 2.77 -4.33
C ALA A 90 6.15 4.25 -4.56
N GLY A 91 6.30 4.68 -5.82
CA GLY A 91 6.55 6.09 -6.16
C GLY A 91 5.38 7.00 -5.82
N ALA A 92 4.14 6.51 -5.92
CA ALA A 92 2.97 7.28 -5.50
C ALA A 92 2.96 7.55 -3.99
N PHE A 93 3.31 6.58 -3.16
CA PHE A 93 3.48 6.78 -1.72
C PHE A 93 4.57 7.80 -1.39
N LEU A 94 5.72 7.74 -2.08
CA LEU A 94 6.78 8.72 -1.92
C LEU A 94 6.31 10.13 -2.30
N GLY A 95 5.52 10.27 -3.38
CA GLY A 95 4.93 11.53 -3.81
C GLY A 95 3.98 12.13 -2.79
N CYS A 96 3.09 11.32 -2.23
CA CYS A 96 2.18 11.72 -1.16
C CYS A 96 2.96 12.13 0.10
N GLY A 97 3.94 11.33 0.52
CA GLY A 97 4.78 11.63 1.68
C GLY A 97 5.55 12.95 1.53
N LEU A 98 6.18 13.16 0.38
CA LEU A 98 6.91 14.39 0.07
C LEU A 98 5.97 15.61 0.05
N THR A 99 4.79 15.47 -0.55
CA THR A 99 3.75 16.52 -0.53
C THR A 99 3.38 16.89 0.90
N ALA A 100 3.14 15.90 1.75
CA ALA A 100 2.78 16.14 3.13
C ALA A 100 3.91 16.83 3.92
N LEU A 101 5.17 16.48 3.66
CA LEU A 101 6.33 17.12 4.28
C LEU A 101 6.47 18.59 3.86
N VAL A 102 6.23 18.88 2.57
CA VAL A 102 6.40 20.25 2.02
C VAL A 102 5.21 21.15 2.37
N LEU A 103 3.99 20.69 2.10
CA LEU A 103 2.77 21.50 2.26
C LEU A 103 2.08 21.34 3.62
N GLY A 104 2.40 20.29 4.38
CA GLY A 104 1.70 20.01 5.64
C GLY A 104 1.81 21.12 6.67
N ARG A 105 2.94 21.85 6.73
CA ARG A 105 3.10 23.01 7.64
C ARG A 105 2.11 24.13 7.32
N PHE A 106 1.82 24.35 6.04
CA PHE A 106 0.91 25.40 5.57
C PHE A 106 -0.56 24.94 5.62
N ALA A 107 -0.80 23.63 5.49
CA ALA A 107 -2.14 23.06 5.50
C ALA A 107 -2.73 22.85 6.90
N GLY A 108 -1.97 23.07 7.98
CA GLY A 108 -2.45 22.90 9.34
C GLY A 108 -1.90 21.68 10.09
N GLY A 109 -0.91 21.00 9.53
CA GLY A 109 -0.17 19.91 10.16
C GLY A 109 0.17 18.78 9.22
N THR A 110 1.45 18.42 9.16
CA THR A 110 1.95 17.32 8.30
C THR A 110 1.29 15.98 8.63
N LEU A 111 1.20 15.63 9.91
CA LEU A 111 0.63 14.36 10.35
C LEU A 111 -0.89 14.29 10.08
N LYS A 112 -1.57 15.41 10.25
CA LYS A 112 -3.01 15.53 9.96
C LYS A 112 -3.27 15.35 8.46
N LEU A 113 -2.43 15.96 7.61
CA LEU A 113 -2.51 15.81 6.16
C LEU A 113 -2.24 14.36 5.72
N LEU A 114 -1.24 13.70 6.33
CA LEU A 114 -0.94 12.29 6.09
C LEU A 114 -2.12 11.38 6.47
N ASP A 115 -2.81 11.65 7.57
CA ASP A 115 -4.01 10.89 7.94
C ASP A 115 -5.11 11.02 6.89
N CYS A 116 -5.37 12.24 6.37
CA CYS A 116 -6.31 12.45 5.28
C CYS A 116 -5.89 11.69 4.01
N MET A 117 -4.59 11.73 3.66
CA MET A 117 -4.05 11.01 2.50
C MET A 117 -4.14 9.50 2.67
N SER A 118 -3.96 8.97 3.89
CA SER A 118 -4.03 7.52 4.16
C SER A 118 -5.44 6.97 3.98
N VAL A 119 -6.46 7.70 4.47
CA VAL A 119 -7.87 7.32 4.30
C VAL A 119 -8.27 7.34 2.83
N ALA A 120 -7.97 8.45 2.14
CA ALA A 120 -8.27 8.63 0.72
C ALA A 120 -7.46 7.66 -0.17
N GLY A 121 -6.20 7.42 0.19
CA GLY A 121 -5.32 6.49 -0.49
C GLY A 121 -5.82 5.05 -0.45
N ALA A 122 -6.35 4.60 0.69
CA ALA A 122 -6.97 3.28 0.79
C ALA A 122 -8.16 3.11 -0.18
N CYS A 123 -9.00 4.14 -0.34
CA CYS A 123 -10.08 4.17 -1.33
C CYS A 123 -9.53 4.08 -2.76
N ALA A 124 -8.59 4.94 -3.10
CA ALA A 124 -8.00 4.98 -4.44
C ALA A 124 -7.29 3.66 -4.80
N ILE A 125 -6.58 3.04 -3.85
CA ILE A 125 -5.92 1.75 -4.06
C ILE A 125 -6.96 0.65 -4.29
N CYS A 126 -8.00 0.57 -3.47
CA CYS A 126 -9.08 -0.41 -3.61
C CYS A 126 -9.65 -0.36 -5.04
N LEU A 127 -10.11 0.81 -5.48
CA LEU A 127 -10.69 0.98 -6.80
C LEU A 127 -9.68 0.77 -7.93
N GLY A 128 -8.45 1.28 -7.77
CA GLY A 128 -7.39 1.15 -8.77
C GLY A 128 -6.98 -0.31 -9.00
N ARG A 129 -6.93 -1.13 -7.93
CA ARG A 129 -6.64 -2.56 -8.04
C ARG A 129 -7.73 -3.34 -8.78
N LEU A 130 -8.99 -2.93 -8.65
CA LEU A 130 -10.07 -3.53 -9.44
C LEU A 130 -9.89 -3.32 -10.95
N GLY A 131 -9.20 -2.26 -11.38
CA GLY A 131 -8.84 -2.05 -12.78
C GLY A 131 -7.99 -3.18 -13.37
N ASN A 132 -7.25 -3.91 -12.55
CA ASN A 132 -6.43 -5.03 -12.99
C ASN A 132 -7.23 -6.26 -13.48
N PHE A 133 -8.56 -6.26 -13.32
CA PHE A 133 -9.41 -7.21 -14.05
C PHE A 133 -9.24 -7.11 -15.57
N PHE A 134 -8.91 -5.94 -16.07
CA PHE A 134 -8.79 -5.67 -17.52
C PHE A 134 -7.34 -5.75 -18.02
N THR A 135 -6.39 -6.13 -17.17
CA THR A 135 -4.97 -6.29 -17.55
C THR A 135 -4.44 -7.66 -17.17
N SER A 136 -3.24 -8.00 -17.61
CA SER A 136 -2.49 -9.18 -17.14
C SER A 136 -1.56 -8.85 -15.97
N ALA A 137 -1.54 -7.60 -15.49
CA ALA A 137 -0.68 -7.16 -14.39
C ALA A 137 -1.19 -7.63 -13.01
N ASP A 138 -0.29 -7.61 -12.04
CA ASP A 138 -0.57 -7.97 -10.63
C ASP A 138 -1.16 -9.39 -10.48
N ARG A 139 -0.71 -10.34 -11.30
CA ARG A 139 -1.03 -11.77 -11.16
C ARG A 139 0.00 -12.44 -10.28
N GLY A 140 -0.49 -13.36 -9.47
CA GLY A 140 0.34 -14.19 -8.62
C GLY A 140 0.87 -15.44 -9.30
N GLN A 141 1.19 -16.44 -8.51
CA GLN A 141 1.72 -17.71 -8.94
C GLN A 141 0.74 -18.51 -9.81
N ILE A 142 1.29 -19.43 -10.60
CA ILE A 142 0.51 -20.40 -11.36
C ILE A 142 -0.14 -21.36 -10.35
N LEU A 143 -1.43 -21.58 -10.53
CA LEU A 143 -2.21 -22.55 -9.79
C LEU A 143 -2.33 -23.82 -10.65
N THR A 144 -2.01 -24.96 -10.08
CA THR A 144 -2.08 -26.27 -10.76
C THR A 144 -3.51 -26.71 -11.02
N GLU A 145 -4.45 -26.22 -10.20
CA GLU A 145 -5.86 -26.50 -10.32
C GLU A 145 -6.66 -25.19 -10.34
N MET A 146 -7.80 -25.20 -11.04
CA MET A 146 -8.72 -24.09 -11.04
C MET A 146 -9.37 -23.99 -9.66
N THR A 147 -8.86 -23.09 -8.82
CA THR A 147 -9.50 -22.77 -7.57
C THR A 147 -10.73 -21.90 -7.80
N PHE A 148 -11.57 -21.77 -6.79
CA PHE A 148 -12.81 -21.03 -6.84
C PHE A 148 -12.62 -19.61 -7.40
N LEU A 149 -13.37 -19.24 -8.45
CA LEU A 149 -13.48 -17.86 -8.90
C LEU A 149 -14.11 -17.01 -7.77
N PRO A 150 -13.59 -15.81 -7.50
CA PRO A 150 -12.70 -14.97 -8.32
C PRO A 150 -11.20 -15.03 -7.96
N TRP A 151 -10.76 -15.97 -7.13
CA TRP A 151 -9.40 -16.03 -6.61
C TRP A 151 -8.36 -16.50 -7.63
N SER A 152 -8.77 -17.27 -8.64
CA SER A 152 -7.94 -17.63 -9.79
C SER A 152 -8.38 -16.87 -11.03
N TYR A 153 -7.41 -16.49 -11.87
CA TYR A 153 -7.66 -15.71 -13.07
C TYR A 153 -6.89 -16.29 -14.25
N PRO A 154 -7.56 -16.50 -15.40
CA PRO A 154 -6.90 -17.03 -16.58
C PRO A 154 -5.99 -15.98 -17.24
N VAL A 155 -4.78 -16.39 -17.58
CA VAL A 155 -3.79 -15.58 -18.31
C VAL A 155 -3.24 -16.45 -19.44
N VAL A 156 -3.12 -15.89 -20.64
CA VAL A 156 -2.45 -16.56 -21.74
C VAL A 156 -0.94 -16.40 -21.55
N ASN A 157 -0.22 -17.51 -21.47
CA ASN A 157 1.24 -17.49 -21.41
C ASN A 157 1.79 -16.94 -22.72
N ALA A 158 2.59 -15.88 -22.65
CA ALA A 158 3.13 -15.22 -23.84
C ALA A 158 4.12 -16.10 -24.63
N THR A 159 4.70 -17.12 -23.99
CA THR A 159 5.72 -18.00 -24.60
C THR A 159 5.10 -19.27 -25.21
N SER A 160 4.19 -19.94 -24.47
CA SER A 160 3.57 -21.18 -24.92
C SER A 160 2.24 -20.99 -25.63
N GLY A 161 1.57 -19.84 -25.46
CA GLY A 161 0.21 -19.60 -25.95
C GLY A 161 -0.88 -20.33 -25.15
N GLU A 162 -0.52 -21.10 -24.14
CA GLU A 162 -1.44 -21.87 -23.31
C GLU A 162 -2.13 -21.01 -22.25
N LEU A 163 -3.33 -21.44 -21.86
CA LEU A 163 -4.08 -20.79 -20.80
C LEU A 163 -3.57 -21.28 -19.42
N GLU A 164 -3.03 -20.37 -18.65
CA GLU A 164 -2.60 -20.63 -17.27
C GLU A 164 -3.57 -19.97 -16.28
N TYR A 165 -3.87 -20.67 -15.19
CA TYR A 165 -4.60 -20.08 -14.06
C TYR A 165 -3.61 -19.52 -13.07
N ARG A 166 -3.77 -18.22 -12.73
CA ARG A 166 -2.89 -17.53 -11.78
C ARG A 166 -3.69 -16.94 -10.62
N LEU A 167 -3.06 -16.90 -9.46
CA LEU A 167 -3.63 -16.25 -8.28
C LEU A 167 -3.99 -14.79 -8.59
N ALA A 168 -5.21 -14.38 -8.26
CA ALA A 168 -5.70 -13.02 -8.47
C ALA A 168 -5.20 -12.07 -7.37
N THR A 169 -3.88 -11.88 -7.27
CA THR A 169 -3.24 -11.09 -6.20
C THR A 169 -3.80 -9.67 -6.12
N PHE A 170 -4.12 -9.06 -7.27
CA PHE A 170 -4.75 -7.73 -7.32
C PHE A 170 -6.09 -7.67 -6.56
N LEU A 171 -6.87 -8.76 -6.56
CA LEU A 171 -8.15 -8.81 -5.88
C LEU A 171 -7.97 -8.86 -4.36
N PHE A 172 -7.01 -9.65 -3.86
CA PHE A 172 -6.64 -9.64 -2.44
C PHE A 172 -6.19 -8.25 -2.00
N GLN A 173 -5.37 -7.57 -2.82
CA GLN A 173 -4.94 -6.20 -2.55
C GLN A 173 -6.12 -5.23 -2.52
N ALA A 174 -7.10 -5.37 -3.44
CA ALA A 174 -8.30 -4.55 -3.46
C ALA A 174 -9.17 -4.77 -2.23
N VAL A 175 -9.39 -6.03 -1.83
CA VAL A 175 -10.19 -6.39 -0.64
C VAL A 175 -9.55 -5.83 0.63
N ILE A 176 -8.24 -6.02 0.83
CA ILE A 176 -7.54 -5.50 2.00
C ILE A 176 -7.59 -3.97 2.04
N ALA A 177 -7.34 -3.31 0.90
CA ALA A 177 -7.43 -1.85 0.83
C ALA A 177 -8.86 -1.35 1.08
N GLY A 178 -9.88 -2.06 0.60
CA GLY A 178 -11.30 -1.75 0.85
C GLY A 178 -11.69 -1.89 2.32
N LEU A 179 -11.30 -2.99 2.97
CA LEU A 179 -11.51 -3.19 4.40
C LEU A 179 -10.78 -2.11 5.22
N LEU A 180 -9.55 -1.82 4.85
CA LEU A 180 -8.75 -0.78 5.49
C LEU A 180 -9.40 0.60 5.30
N PHE A 181 -9.92 0.91 4.11
CA PHE A 181 -10.67 2.13 3.85
C PHE A 181 -11.90 2.28 4.77
N ILE A 182 -12.68 1.20 4.93
CA ILE A 182 -13.85 1.21 5.82
C ILE A 182 -13.43 1.49 7.27
N VAL A 183 -12.42 0.77 7.77
CA VAL A 183 -11.92 0.93 9.14
C VAL A 183 -11.37 2.33 9.36
N LEU A 184 -10.51 2.83 8.48
CA LEU A 184 -9.92 4.15 8.60
C LEU A 184 -10.96 5.26 8.51
N SER A 185 -11.94 5.13 7.60
CA SER A 185 -13.05 6.08 7.49
C SER A 185 -13.88 6.11 8.77
N TYR A 186 -14.23 4.96 9.32
CA TYR A 186 -14.94 4.89 10.60
C TYR A 186 -14.16 5.56 11.72
N LEU A 187 -12.88 5.26 11.84
CA LEU A 187 -12.02 5.86 12.87
C LEU A 187 -11.86 7.38 12.68
N PHE A 188 -11.82 7.85 11.44
CA PHE A 188 -11.60 9.26 11.10
C PHE A 188 -12.85 10.11 11.33
N PHE A 189 -14.02 9.65 10.88
CA PHE A 189 -15.27 10.43 10.91
C PHE A 189 -16.09 10.23 12.18
N SER A 190 -15.88 9.14 12.94
CA SER A 190 -16.64 8.89 14.16
C SER A 190 -16.18 9.79 15.31
N PRO A 191 -17.06 10.61 15.89
CA PRO A 191 -16.71 11.45 17.05
C PRO A 191 -16.28 10.64 18.27
N ARG A 192 -16.78 9.38 18.39
CA ARG A 192 -16.45 8.49 19.52
C ARG A 192 -15.00 8.05 19.51
N THR A 193 -14.45 7.79 18.32
CA THR A 193 -13.07 7.30 18.15
C THR A 193 -12.08 8.44 17.98
N ARG A 194 -12.49 9.53 17.31
CA ARG A 194 -11.62 10.69 17.03
C ARG A 194 -10.97 11.30 18.27
N LYS A 195 -11.67 11.33 19.41
CA LYS A 195 -11.14 11.86 20.68
C LYS A 195 -9.93 11.10 21.23
N TYR A 196 -9.73 9.84 20.82
CA TYR A 196 -8.58 9.03 21.23
C TYR A 196 -7.40 9.11 20.25
N LEU A 197 -7.64 9.64 19.04
CA LEU A 197 -6.68 9.64 17.95
C LEU A 197 -5.95 10.99 17.89
N SER A 198 -4.66 10.97 18.14
CA SER A 198 -3.77 12.08 17.79
C SER A 198 -3.39 12.00 16.29
N ASP A 199 -2.97 13.14 15.74
CA ASP A 199 -2.58 13.22 14.35
C ASP A 199 -1.44 12.23 14.01
N GLY A 200 -1.52 11.58 12.84
CA GLY A 200 -0.59 10.57 12.37
C GLY A 200 -0.94 9.12 12.76
N LYS A 201 -1.90 8.91 13.67
CA LYS A 201 -2.25 7.54 14.12
C LYS A 201 -2.92 6.69 13.07
N LEU A 202 -3.72 7.29 12.19
CA LEU A 202 -4.36 6.58 11.09
C LEU A 202 -3.35 6.22 10.00
N THR A 203 -2.38 7.10 9.75
CA THR A 203 -1.26 6.82 8.85
C THR A 203 -0.42 5.64 9.33
N LEU A 204 -0.12 5.57 10.64
CA LEU A 204 0.59 4.43 11.20
C LEU A 204 -0.21 3.12 11.08
N LEU A 205 -1.52 3.15 11.32
CA LEU A 205 -2.39 2.00 11.15
C LEU A 205 -2.45 1.55 9.69
N PHE A 206 -2.61 2.52 8.76
CA PHE A 206 -2.56 2.25 7.32
C PHE A 206 -1.24 1.58 6.93
N ALA A 207 -0.11 2.16 7.34
CA ALA A 207 1.22 1.67 6.99
C ALA A 207 1.49 0.27 7.57
N MET A 208 0.99 -0.04 8.77
CA MET A 208 1.11 -1.38 9.36
C MET A 208 0.29 -2.41 8.59
N VAL A 209 -1.01 -2.17 8.39
CA VAL A 209 -1.91 -3.16 7.77
C VAL A 209 -1.57 -3.35 6.30
N TYR A 210 -1.45 -2.23 5.57
CA TYR A 210 -1.12 -2.29 4.14
C TYR A 210 0.30 -2.80 3.92
N GLY A 211 1.27 -2.37 4.74
CA GLY A 211 2.65 -2.85 4.68
C GLY A 211 2.75 -4.36 4.90
N ALA A 212 2.16 -4.89 5.98
CA ALA A 212 2.15 -6.33 6.24
C ALA A 212 1.55 -7.13 5.07
N SER A 213 0.42 -6.65 4.52
CA SER A 213 -0.22 -7.31 3.39
C SER A 213 0.62 -7.29 2.10
N GLN A 214 1.33 -6.18 1.83
CA GLN A 214 2.14 -6.08 0.62
C GLN A 214 3.42 -6.92 0.69
N VAL A 215 3.99 -7.17 1.86
CA VAL A 215 5.15 -8.07 1.99
C VAL A 215 4.79 -9.46 1.46
N ILE A 216 3.65 -10.04 1.86
CA ILE A 216 3.25 -11.38 1.41
C ILE A 216 2.69 -11.36 -0.02
N LEU A 217 1.81 -10.43 -0.35
CA LEU A 217 1.14 -10.41 -1.65
C LEU A 217 2.10 -10.12 -2.81
N ASP A 218 3.09 -9.24 -2.60
CA ASP A 218 4.07 -8.95 -3.65
C ASP A 218 5.07 -10.11 -3.84
N SER A 219 5.33 -10.92 -2.79
CA SER A 219 6.11 -12.16 -2.90
C SER A 219 5.47 -13.17 -3.85
N THR A 220 4.14 -13.23 -3.88
CA THR A 220 3.41 -14.15 -4.77
C THR A 220 3.36 -13.68 -6.23
N ARG A 221 3.67 -12.41 -6.52
CA ARG A 221 3.58 -11.85 -7.87
C ARG A 221 4.70 -12.29 -8.76
N TYR A 222 4.40 -12.55 -10.03
CA TYR A 222 5.42 -12.88 -11.02
C TYR A 222 6.02 -11.64 -11.72
N ASP A 223 5.31 -10.50 -11.70
CA ASP A 223 5.68 -9.25 -12.36
C ASP A 223 6.26 -8.19 -11.40
N SER A 224 6.67 -8.60 -10.20
CA SER A 224 7.24 -7.71 -9.17
C SER A 224 8.47 -6.95 -9.69
N LEU A 225 8.61 -5.71 -9.21
CA LEU A 225 9.71 -4.83 -9.55
C LEU A 225 10.87 -5.03 -8.57
N TYR A 226 11.95 -5.64 -9.05
CA TYR A 226 13.16 -5.88 -8.26
C TYR A 226 14.13 -4.70 -8.36
N LEU A 227 14.91 -4.49 -7.30
CA LEU A 227 16.03 -3.56 -7.35
C LEU A 227 17.09 -4.06 -8.35
N ARG A 228 17.68 -3.14 -9.11
CA ARG A 228 18.65 -3.43 -10.19
C ARG A 228 19.83 -4.33 -9.75
N SER A 229 20.27 -4.19 -8.50
CA SER A 229 21.40 -4.95 -7.94
C SER A 229 20.98 -6.13 -7.05
N ASN A 230 19.70 -6.24 -6.73
CA ASN A 230 19.17 -7.23 -5.79
C ASN A 230 17.96 -7.92 -6.42
N GLY A 231 18.18 -9.12 -6.96
CA GLY A 231 17.16 -9.86 -7.69
C GLY A 231 16.27 -10.75 -6.83
N PHE A 232 16.34 -10.68 -5.48
CA PHE A 232 15.58 -11.62 -4.66
C PHE A 232 14.46 -10.97 -3.81
N VAL A 233 14.50 -9.68 -3.53
CA VAL A 233 13.42 -8.96 -2.84
C VAL A 233 12.94 -7.82 -3.72
N SER A 234 11.63 -7.68 -3.85
CA SER A 234 11.05 -6.60 -4.64
C SER A 234 11.15 -5.24 -3.95
N MET A 235 11.12 -4.17 -4.74
CA MET A 235 11.09 -2.80 -4.23
C MET A 235 9.86 -2.54 -3.34
N VAL A 236 8.72 -3.11 -3.71
CA VAL A 236 7.46 -2.98 -2.95
C VAL A 236 7.57 -3.68 -1.60
N GLN A 237 8.14 -4.88 -1.55
CA GLN A 237 8.36 -5.62 -0.31
C GLN A 237 9.30 -4.89 0.64
N ILE A 238 10.41 -4.33 0.14
CA ILE A 238 11.35 -3.56 0.96
C ILE A 238 10.64 -2.35 1.58
N LEU A 239 9.94 -1.55 0.77
CA LEU A 239 9.24 -0.37 1.26
C LEU A 239 8.10 -0.74 2.22
N ALA A 240 7.38 -1.82 1.95
CA ALA A 240 6.32 -2.32 2.80
C ALA A 240 6.85 -2.81 4.16
N ALA A 241 7.95 -3.57 4.17
CA ALA A 241 8.60 -4.00 5.40
C ALA A 241 9.16 -2.83 6.22
N VAL A 242 9.75 -1.84 5.55
CA VAL A 242 10.22 -0.60 6.21
C VAL A 242 9.05 0.18 6.79
N ALA A 243 7.95 0.37 6.03
CA ALA A 243 6.76 1.05 6.50
C ALA A 243 6.13 0.37 7.72
N LEU A 244 6.02 -0.97 7.68
CA LEU A 244 5.55 -1.81 8.79
C LEU A 244 6.47 -1.63 10.02
N GLY A 245 7.78 -1.80 9.86
CA GLY A 245 8.76 -1.72 10.94
C GLY A 245 8.80 -0.33 11.58
N VAL A 246 8.87 0.74 10.78
CA VAL A 246 8.87 2.13 11.26
C VAL A 246 7.58 2.44 12.00
N SER A 247 6.43 2.01 11.49
CA SER A 247 5.14 2.24 12.15
C SER A 247 5.06 1.54 13.51
N ILE A 248 5.55 0.31 13.62
CA ILE A 248 5.61 -0.43 14.89
C ILE A 248 6.55 0.28 15.88
N ILE A 249 7.74 0.72 15.42
CA ILE A 249 8.70 1.45 16.27
C ILE A 249 8.08 2.75 16.81
N LEU A 250 7.41 3.52 15.95
CA LEU A 250 6.75 4.77 16.38
C LEU A 250 5.59 4.50 17.36
N CYS A 251 4.83 3.43 17.16
CA CYS A 251 3.80 3.00 18.11
C CYS A 251 4.41 2.52 19.42
N ALA A 252 5.51 1.78 19.39
CA ALA A 252 6.24 1.35 20.59
C ALA A 252 6.77 2.53 21.40
N ILE A 253 7.38 3.52 20.73
CA ILE A 253 7.82 4.76 21.38
C ILE A 253 6.63 5.48 22.02
N GLY A 254 5.51 5.59 21.33
CA GLY A 254 4.28 6.19 21.86
C GLY A 254 3.75 5.44 23.08
N ALA A 255 3.72 4.11 23.05
CA ALA A 255 3.29 3.26 24.16
C ALA A 255 4.22 3.40 25.38
N VAL A 256 5.54 3.47 25.18
CA VAL A 256 6.53 3.68 26.26
C VAL A 256 6.38 5.07 26.88
N LYS A 257 6.18 6.11 26.07
CA LYS A 257 5.95 7.48 26.58
C LYS A 257 4.71 7.56 27.48
N LYS A 258 3.68 6.76 27.16
CA LYS A 258 2.42 6.77 27.91
C LYS A 258 2.45 5.86 29.14
N CYS A 259 2.91 4.62 29.00
CA CYS A 259 2.79 3.57 30.01
C CYS A 259 4.09 3.30 30.79
N GLY A 260 5.19 3.99 30.45
CA GLY A 260 6.54 3.65 30.90
C GLY A 260 7.07 2.37 30.25
N LEU A 261 8.37 2.14 30.37
CA LEU A 261 9.01 0.91 29.85
C LEU A 261 8.72 -0.27 30.76
N LYS A 262 7.99 -1.26 30.27
CA LYS A 262 7.66 -2.49 30.99
C LYS A 262 8.43 -3.68 30.40
N LYS A 263 8.84 -4.66 31.23
CA LYS A 263 9.62 -5.83 30.79
C LYS A 263 8.93 -6.62 29.67
N TRP A 264 7.60 -6.75 29.69
CA TRP A 264 6.86 -7.44 28.63
C TRP A 264 6.95 -6.71 27.27
N MET A 265 7.10 -5.39 27.25
CA MET A 265 7.28 -4.65 25.98
C MET A 265 8.59 -5.02 25.30
N ILE A 266 9.66 -5.21 26.09
CA ILE A 266 10.96 -5.67 25.56
C ILE A 266 10.78 -7.07 24.93
N LEU A 267 10.07 -7.97 25.61
CA LEU A 267 9.78 -9.29 25.06
C LEU A 267 9.00 -9.21 23.73
N VAL A 268 7.98 -8.35 23.66
CA VAL A 268 7.21 -8.12 22.41
C VAL A 268 8.12 -7.64 21.29
N TRP A 269 9.05 -6.73 21.56
CA TRP A 269 9.98 -6.24 20.53
C TRP A 269 10.94 -7.33 20.06
N VAL A 270 11.46 -8.14 20.96
CA VAL A 270 12.31 -9.30 20.62
C VAL A 270 11.55 -10.31 19.76
N VAL A 271 10.29 -10.60 20.10
CA VAL A 271 9.43 -11.49 19.32
C VAL A 271 9.18 -10.90 17.91
N ILE A 272 8.82 -9.62 17.82
CA ILE A 272 8.61 -8.96 16.53
C ILE A 272 9.89 -9.01 15.67
N ALA A 273 11.05 -8.70 16.25
CA ALA A 273 12.33 -8.75 15.53
C ALA A 273 12.66 -10.17 15.05
N GLY A 274 12.44 -11.18 15.88
CA GLY A 274 12.60 -12.59 15.51
C GLY A 274 11.68 -13.01 14.37
N LEU A 275 10.41 -12.63 14.43
CA LEU A 275 9.43 -12.92 13.37
C LEU A 275 9.75 -12.22 12.05
N PHE A 276 10.26 -10.98 12.07
CA PHE A 276 10.79 -10.32 10.88
C PHE A 276 11.98 -11.09 10.29
N GLY A 277 12.88 -11.60 11.13
CA GLY A 277 13.99 -12.44 10.69
C GLY A 277 13.52 -13.73 10.03
N VAL A 278 12.52 -14.42 10.61
CA VAL A 278 11.93 -15.63 10.04
C VAL A 278 11.23 -15.34 8.72
N ALA A 279 10.41 -14.28 8.65
CA ALA A 279 9.74 -13.88 7.41
C ALA A 279 10.74 -13.55 6.29
N GLY A 280 11.81 -12.82 6.61
CA GLY A 280 12.88 -12.51 5.65
C GLY A 280 13.64 -13.76 5.18
N TYR A 281 13.89 -14.72 6.06
CA TYR A 281 14.50 -16.01 5.69
C TYR A 281 13.57 -16.84 4.79
N MET A 282 12.27 -16.86 5.07
CA MET A 282 11.30 -17.56 4.21
C MET A 282 11.21 -16.92 2.81
N GLU A 283 11.25 -15.58 2.72
CA GLU A 283 11.33 -14.89 1.43
C GLU A 283 12.59 -15.29 0.65
N TYR A 284 13.75 -15.29 1.32
CA TYR A 284 15.00 -15.78 0.71
C TYR A 284 14.87 -17.24 0.23
N TYR A 285 14.24 -18.10 1.05
CA TYR A 285 14.03 -19.52 0.71
C TYR A 285 13.17 -19.67 -0.56
N VAL A 286 12.04 -18.96 -0.64
CA VAL A 286 11.15 -18.97 -1.81
C VAL A 286 11.90 -18.55 -3.09
N GLN A 287 12.66 -17.48 -3.01
CA GLN A 287 13.33 -16.93 -4.20
C GLN A 287 14.53 -17.77 -4.67
N ARG A 288 15.18 -18.49 -3.76
CA ARG A 288 16.42 -19.27 -4.06
C ARG A 288 16.15 -20.74 -4.32
N HIS A 289 15.16 -21.34 -3.69
CA HIS A 289 14.93 -22.78 -3.80
C HIS A 289 13.73 -23.10 -4.69
N SER A 290 12.54 -22.62 -4.35
CA SER A 290 11.36 -22.87 -5.16
C SER A 290 10.22 -21.92 -4.80
N ARG A 291 9.70 -21.22 -5.81
CA ARG A 291 8.47 -20.42 -5.68
C ARG A 291 7.22 -21.26 -5.45
N LEU A 292 7.30 -22.59 -5.59
CA LEU A 292 6.23 -23.53 -5.28
C LEU A 292 6.29 -24.07 -3.85
N ALA A 293 7.19 -23.54 -3.02
CA ALA A 293 7.30 -23.90 -1.62
C ALA A 293 6.18 -23.22 -0.80
N PHE A 294 4.96 -23.73 -0.92
CA PHE A 294 3.77 -23.16 -0.26
C PHE A 294 3.94 -23.03 1.26
N PHE A 295 4.61 -23.99 1.89
CA PHE A 295 4.88 -23.94 3.34
C PHE A 295 5.66 -22.67 3.76
N ALA A 296 6.53 -22.14 2.90
CA ALA A 296 7.30 -20.95 3.22
C ALA A 296 6.40 -19.70 3.20
N TYR A 297 5.43 -19.63 2.28
CA TYR A 297 4.42 -18.58 2.29
C TYR A 297 3.53 -18.66 3.52
N ASP A 298 3.11 -19.87 3.92
CA ASP A 298 2.30 -20.07 5.12
C ASP A 298 3.02 -19.60 6.38
N ILE A 299 4.31 -19.95 6.54
CA ILE A 299 5.12 -19.47 7.66
C ILE A 299 5.25 -17.95 7.63
N MET A 300 5.53 -17.37 6.46
CA MET A 300 5.66 -15.92 6.30
C MET A 300 4.35 -15.20 6.63
N GLU A 301 3.21 -15.70 6.16
CA GLU A 301 1.89 -15.17 6.48
C GLU A 301 1.62 -15.17 7.98
N HIS A 302 1.84 -16.31 8.65
CA HIS A 302 1.66 -16.41 10.11
C HIS A 302 2.57 -15.45 10.87
N CYS A 303 3.84 -15.31 10.47
CA CYS A 303 4.75 -14.34 11.07
C CYS A 303 4.21 -12.90 10.91
N LEU A 304 3.76 -12.52 9.70
CA LEU A 304 3.24 -11.18 9.43
C LEU A 304 1.92 -10.90 10.16
N VAL A 305 1.03 -11.90 10.27
CA VAL A 305 -0.21 -11.78 11.06
C VAL A 305 0.10 -11.54 12.53
N VAL A 306 1.03 -12.29 13.13
CA VAL A 306 1.42 -12.09 14.53
C VAL A 306 2.09 -10.73 14.72
N ILE A 307 3.00 -10.32 13.83
CA ILE A 307 3.62 -8.98 13.85
C ILE A 307 2.55 -7.90 13.81
N LEU A 308 1.56 -8.04 12.92
CA LEU A 308 0.47 -7.07 12.76
C LEU A 308 -0.39 -7.00 14.03
N VAL A 309 -0.77 -8.14 14.62
CA VAL A 309 -1.56 -8.17 15.87
C VAL A 309 -0.80 -7.48 17.00
N LEU A 310 0.49 -7.80 17.19
CA LEU A 310 1.33 -7.15 18.21
C LEU A 310 1.51 -5.65 17.92
N GLY A 311 1.67 -5.28 16.65
CA GLY A 311 1.74 -3.89 16.20
C GLY A 311 0.45 -3.11 16.51
N ILE A 312 -0.72 -3.69 16.23
CA ILE A 312 -2.03 -3.09 16.58
C ILE A 312 -2.20 -2.95 18.09
N CYS A 313 -1.74 -3.93 18.87
CA CYS A 313 -1.73 -3.81 20.34
C CYS A 313 -0.88 -2.62 20.81
N LEU A 314 0.34 -2.45 20.28
CA LEU A 314 1.20 -1.30 20.57
C LEU A 314 0.57 0.03 20.11
N TRP A 315 -0.05 0.02 18.92
CA TRP A 315 -0.79 1.17 18.40
C TRP A 315 -1.92 1.57 19.38
N LYS A 316 -2.72 0.61 19.83
CA LYS A 316 -3.82 0.83 20.79
C LYS A 316 -3.31 1.39 22.11
N LEU A 317 -2.20 0.89 22.63
CA LEU A 317 -1.56 1.40 23.85
C LEU A 317 -1.02 2.82 23.67
N SER A 318 -0.66 3.22 22.46
CA SER A 318 -0.15 4.56 22.13
C SER A 318 -1.25 5.60 21.88
N LEU A 319 -2.54 5.22 21.92
CA LEU A 319 -3.67 6.15 21.76
C LEU A 319 -3.83 7.05 22.97
N HIS A 320 -4.39 8.24 22.74
CA HIS A 320 -4.63 9.22 23.81
C HIS A 320 -5.74 8.73 24.77
N GLU A 321 -5.61 8.99 26.07
CA GLU A 321 -6.75 8.90 26.96
C GLU A 321 -7.51 10.23 26.91
N PRO A 322 -8.85 10.24 26.68
CA PRO A 322 -9.59 11.47 26.78
C PRO A 322 -9.45 11.99 28.22
N ALA A 323 -9.25 13.31 28.34
CA ALA A 323 -9.34 13.94 29.64
C ALA A 323 -10.66 13.51 30.31
N GLN A 324 -10.58 12.95 31.51
CA GLN A 324 -11.79 12.70 32.29
C GLN A 324 -12.47 14.07 32.43
N THR A 325 -13.64 14.21 31.84
CA THR A 325 -14.56 15.29 32.19
C THR A 325 -14.87 15.05 33.68
N GLU A 326 -14.24 15.83 34.54
CA GLU A 326 -14.69 15.96 35.91
C GLU A 326 -16.19 16.34 35.82
N THR A 327 -17.03 15.37 36.04
CA THR A 327 -18.44 15.62 36.33
C THR A 327 -18.52 16.08 37.75
N ASP A 328 -18.46 17.42 37.95
CA ASP A 328 -19.00 18.05 39.13
C ASP A 328 -20.52 17.96 39.16
#